data_b269b22ac6c845110421762361dd4124
#
_entry.id   b269b22ac6c845110421762361dd4124
#
_cell.length_a   1.000
_cell.length_b   1.000
_cell.length_c   1.000
_cell.angle_alpha   90.00
_cell.angle_beta   90.00
_cell.angle_gamma   90.00
#
_symmetry.space_group_name_H-M   'P 1'
#
loop_
_entity.id
_entity.type
_entity.pdbx_description
1 polymer ?
#
loop_
_entity_poly.entity_id
_entity_poly.type
_entity_poly.pdbx_seq_one_letter_code
_entity_poly.pdbx_strand_id
1 'polypeptide(L)'
;MNVMEIDHNLFADKKVWYIYENIFFADECAEICDLQLGNDIIKIDHNPVTNTHKSQENYELFIIENQDFLEEKLIKYIFDCNTRNYGFEIWGFETDPKLLTFREGNEYGFHTRLNFYSDEPCDRKLTGYVFLSSPGNYEGGKLVADTAFNTTIPNHYNNQGNLLIYPSFVPIKINPVHKGALQLLTFDIVGPKLS
;
A
#
# COMPACT_ATOMS: atom_id res chain seq x y z
N MET A 1 27.65 -35.02 3.92
CA MET A 1 26.52 -34.15 4.21
C MET A 1 26.90 -32.77 3.69
N ASN A 2 26.54 -32.47 2.43
CA ASN A 2 26.88 -31.19 1.82
C ASN A 2 25.99 -30.11 2.42
N VAL A 3 26.60 -29.19 3.15
CA VAL A 3 25.97 -27.95 3.55
C VAL A 3 25.74 -27.16 2.26
N MET A 4 24.48 -26.95 1.91
CA MET A 4 24.10 -26.05 0.82
C MET A 4 24.59 -24.65 1.23
N GLU A 5 25.65 -24.15 0.58
CA GLU A 5 26.00 -22.73 0.68
C GLU A 5 24.82 -21.94 0.09
N ILE A 6 24.16 -21.21 0.96
CA ILE A 6 23.14 -20.25 0.54
C ILE A 6 23.90 -19.11 -0.13
N ASP A 7 23.71 -18.97 -1.44
CA ASP A 7 24.25 -17.83 -2.18
C ASP A 7 23.62 -16.54 -1.66
N HIS A 8 24.32 -15.84 -0.79
CA HIS A 8 23.90 -14.57 -0.21
C HIS A 8 23.70 -13.47 -1.27
N ASN A 9 24.16 -13.66 -2.50
CA ASN A 9 23.95 -12.72 -3.61
C ASN A 9 22.53 -12.83 -4.21
N LEU A 10 21.82 -13.94 -3.99
CA LEU A 10 20.46 -14.14 -4.50
C LEU A 10 19.46 -13.13 -3.95
N PHE A 11 19.76 -12.48 -2.82
CA PHE A 11 18.89 -11.50 -2.16
C PHE A 11 19.46 -10.07 -2.17
N ALA A 12 20.68 -9.88 -2.61
CA ALA A 12 21.38 -8.59 -2.54
C ALA A 12 20.72 -7.50 -3.41
N ASP A 13 20.01 -7.88 -4.46
CA ASP A 13 19.35 -6.97 -5.41
C ASP A 13 17.82 -6.88 -5.26
N LYS A 14 17.21 -7.68 -4.37
CA LYS A 14 15.75 -7.64 -4.18
C LYS A 14 15.34 -6.47 -3.30
N LYS A 15 14.58 -5.55 -3.87
CA LYS A 15 14.05 -4.40 -3.15
C LYS A 15 12.83 -4.83 -2.32
N VAL A 16 12.74 -4.31 -1.10
CA VAL A 16 11.55 -4.52 -0.23
C VAL A 16 10.31 -3.84 -0.82
N TRP A 17 10.50 -2.77 -1.59
CA TRP A 17 9.45 -2.05 -2.33
C TRP A 17 9.92 -1.69 -3.72
N TYR A 18 8.96 -1.48 -4.58
CA TYR A 18 9.17 -1.04 -5.94
C TYR A 18 8.35 0.22 -6.21
N ILE A 19 8.96 1.21 -6.87
CA ILE A 19 8.31 2.49 -7.19
C ILE A 19 8.26 2.64 -8.70
N TYR A 20 7.05 2.89 -9.21
CA TYR A 20 6.83 3.35 -10.56
C TYR A 20 6.42 4.82 -10.52
N GLU A 21 7.14 5.64 -11.28
CA GLU A 21 6.92 7.08 -11.30
C GLU A 21 5.89 7.48 -12.34
N ASN A 22 5.05 8.46 -11.98
CA ASN A 22 4.11 9.11 -12.89
C ASN A 22 3.19 8.14 -13.65
N ILE A 23 2.67 7.11 -12.97
CA ILE A 23 1.72 6.18 -13.60
C ILE A 23 0.35 6.82 -13.81
N PHE A 24 0.00 7.83 -13.02
CA PHE A 24 -1.16 8.71 -13.19
C PHE A 24 -0.71 10.16 -13.34
N PHE A 25 -1.38 10.90 -14.23
CA PHE A 25 -1.21 12.34 -14.32
C PHE A 25 -2.01 13.07 -13.26
N ALA A 26 -1.74 14.37 -13.05
CA ALA A 26 -2.37 15.15 -11.99
C ALA A 26 -3.90 15.27 -12.15
N ASP A 27 -4.40 15.37 -13.38
CA ASP A 27 -5.81 15.37 -13.72
C ASP A 27 -6.48 14.03 -13.41
N GLU A 28 -5.85 12.90 -13.77
CA GLU A 28 -6.33 11.56 -13.42
C GLU A 28 -6.37 11.36 -11.89
N CYS A 29 -5.37 11.84 -11.16
CA CYS A 29 -5.36 11.80 -9.69
C CYS A 29 -6.52 12.59 -9.10
N ALA A 30 -6.85 13.76 -9.67
CA ALA A 30 -7.98 14.57 -9.24
C ALA A 30 -9.32 13.86 -9.52
N GLU A 31 -9.49 13.31 -10.71
CA GLU A 31 -10.68 12.53 -11.08
C GLU A 31 -10.92 11.35 -10.12
N ILE A 32 -9.86 10.60 -9.76
CA ILE A 32 -9.97 9.51 -8.78
C ILE A 32 -10.40 10.04 -7.40
N CYS A 33 -9.84 11.16 -6.96
CA CYS A 33 -10.23 11.78 -5.69
C CYS A 33 -11.69 12.24 -5.69
N ASP A 34 -12.19 12.70 -6.83
CA ASP A 34 -13.56 13.19 -6.98
C ASP A 34 -14.61 12.07 -6.97
N LEU A 35 -14.23 10.81 -7.21
CA LEU A 35 -15.14 9.65 -7.14
C LEU A 35 -15.83 9.50 -5.77
N GLN A 36 -15.20 9.98 -4.69
CA GLN A 36 -15.81 9.96 -3.36
C GLN A 36 -16.91 11.02 -3.15
N LEU A 37 -16.99 12.05 -4.01
CA LEU A 37 -17.91 13.18 -3.82
C LEU A 37 -19.36 12.72 -3.95
N GLY A 38 -20.15 12.97 -2.90
CA GLY A 38 -21.56 12.58 -2.86
C GLY A 38 -21.84 11.12 -2.53
N ASN A 39 -20.81 10.33 -2.22
CA ASN A 39 -20.91 8.94 -1.81
C ASN A 39 -20.64 8.75 -0.32
N ASP A 40 -21.03 7.59 0.21
CA ASP A 40 -20.82 7.25 1.61
C ASP A 40 -19.34 6.99 1.90
N ILE A 41 -18.79 7.72 2.86
CA ILE A 41 -17.40 7.59 3.33
C ILE A 41 -17.41 6.85 4.67
N ILE A 42 -16.61 5.79 4.76
CA ILE A 42 -16.41 5.02 5.98
C ILE A 42 -15.31 5.70 6.80
N LYS A 43 -15.65 6.12 8.03
CA LYS A 43 -14.64 6.62 8.97
C LYS A 43 -14.08 5.49 9.80
N ILE A 44 -12.79 5.28 9.70
CA ILE A 44 -12.05 4.34 10.52
C ILE A 44 -11.47 5.12 11.71
N ASP A 45 -11.88 4.75 12.92
CA ASP A 45 -11.38 5.32 14.16
C ASP A 45 -11.16 4.18 15.16
N HIS A 46 -10.00 3.57 15.08
CA HIS A 46 -9.55 2.55 16.01
C HIS A 46 -8.57 3.16 17.01
N ASN A 47 -9.12 3.68 18.10
CA ASN A 47 -8.33 4.09 19.26
C ASN A 47 -8.09 2.83 20.11
N PRO A 48 -6.85 2.34 20.31
CA PRO A 48 -6.59 1.18 21.13
C PRO A 48 -6.78 1.55 22.61
N VAL A 49 -8.02 1.60 23.06
CA VAL A 49 -8.32 1.54 24.50
C VAL A 49 -8.21 0.10 24.91
N THR A 50 -7.15 -0.23 25.62
CA THR A 50 -6.85 -1.49 26.27
C THR A 50 -6.25 -2.62 25.44
N ASN A 51 -4.99 -2.90 25.76
CA ASN A 51 -4.19 -4.10 25.55
C ASN A 51 -3.48 -4.30 24.20
N THR A 52 -2.17 -4.05 24.30
CA THR A 52 -1.08 -4.74 23.59
C THR A 52 -1.17 -4.75 22.05
N HIS A 53 -0.38 -3.90 21.41
CA HIS A 53 0.03 -3.96 20.02
C HIS A 53 -0.99 -3.61 18.92
N LYS A 54 -2.10 -2.96 19.21
CA LYS A 54 -2.92 -2.35 18.18
C LYS A 54 -2.46 -0.92 17.96
N SER A 55 -1.95 -0.66 16.77
CA SER A 55 -1.58 0.66 16.29
C SER A 55 -2.83 1.54 16.17
N GLN A 56 -2.67 2.83 16.40
CA GLN A 56 -3.72 3.81 16.19
C GLN A 56 -4.02 3.91 14.69
N GLU A 57 -5.29 3.81 14.32
CA GLU A 57 -5.77 3.93 12.95
C GLU A 57 -6.89 4.95 12.93
N ASN A 58 -6.69 6.02 12.19
CA ASN A 58 -7.67 7.07 12.04
C ASN A 58 -7.57 7.65 10.62
N TYR A 59 -8.55 7.34 9.76
CA TYR A 59 -8.61 7.80 8.39
C TYR A 59 -10.01 7.61 7.79
N GLU A 60 -10.27 8.24 6.65
CA GLU A 60 -11.48 8.05 5.86
C GLU A 60 -11.21 7.04 4.74
N LEU A 61 -12.16 6.14 4.50
CA LEU A 61 -12.08 5.11 3.47
C LEU A 61 -13.29 5.18 2.55
N PHE A 62 -13.06 5.14 1.23
CA PHE A 62 -14.08 5.01 0.21
C PHE A 62 -13.74 3.84 -0.73
N ILE A 63 -14.69 2.94 -1.00
CA ILE A 63 -14.51 1.83 -1.94
C ILE A 63 -14.88 2.32 -3.33
N ILE A 64 -13.98 2.14 -4.29
CA ILE A 64 -14.17 2.59 -5.67
C ILE A 64 -14.72 1.43 -6.49
N GLU A 65 -16.03 1.27 -6.48
CA GLU A 65 -16.71 0.17 -7.17
C GLU A 65 -16.77 0.38 -8.68
N ASN A 66 -16.71 -0.73 -9.44
CA ASN A 66 -16.94 -0.78 -10.88
C ASN A 66 -16.01 0.12 -11.72
N GLN A 67 -14.75 0.24 -11.33
CA GLN A 67 -13.75 1.05 -12.02
C GLN A 67 -12.67 0.16 -12.67
N ASP A 68 -13.09 -0.66 -13.62
CA ASP A 68 -12.21 -1.61 -14.33
C ASP A 68 -10.96 -0.92 -14.90
N PHE A 69 -11.07 0.36 -15.30
CA PHE A 69 -9.94 1.11 -15.85
C PHE A 69 -8.76 1.27 -14.86
N LEU A 70 -9.05 1.33 -13.53
CA LEU A 70 -8.00 1.38 -12.51
C LEU A 70 -7.23 0.07 -12.46
N GLU A 71 -7.96 -1.05 -12.44
CA GLU A 71 -7.36 -2.38 -12.43
C GLU A 71 -6.56 -2.63 -13.72
N GLU A 72 -7.13 -2.33 -14.88
CA GLU A 72 -6.45 -2.46 -16.18
C GLU A 72 -5.16 -1.64 -16.24
N LYS A 73 -5.18 -0.42 -15.68
CA LYS A 73 -4.00 0.44 -15.63
C LYS A 73 -2.93 -0.07 -14.67
N LEU A 74 -3.31 -0.60 -13.52
CA LEU A 74 -2.42 -1.06 -12.45
C LEU A 74 -1.81 -2.44 -12.76
N ILE A 75 -2.57 -3.34 -13.37
CA ILE A 75 -2.20 -4.75 -13.50
C ILE A 75 -0.84 -4.97 -14.17
N LYS A 76 -0.50 -4.19 -15.18
CA LYS A 76 0.79 -4.29 -15.88
C LYS A 76 1.99 -4.00 -14.98
N TYR A 77 1.86 -3.03 -14.07
CA TYR A 77 2.90 -2.68 -13.10
C TYR A 77 3.03 -3.73 -12.01
N ILE A 78 1.90 -4.30 -11.60
CA ILE A 78 1.84 -5.39 -10.60
C ILE A 78 2.58 -6.62 -11.14
N PHE A 79 2.27 -7.04 -12.37
CA PHE A 79 2.94 -8.18 -13.00
C PHE A 79 4.43 -7.92 -13.23
N ASP A 80 4.82 -6.74 -13.71
CA ASP A 80 6.22 -6.38 -13.91
C ASP A 80 6.99 -6.42 -12.58
N CYS A 81 6.44 -5.79 -11.54
CA CYS A 81 7.00 -5.78 -10.21
C CYS A 81 7.16 -7.19 -9.63
N ASN A 82 6.11 -7.99 -9.70
CA ASN A 82 6.12 -9.35 -9.18
C ASN A 82 7.13 -10.23 -9.90
N THR A 83 7.16 -10.18 -11.23
CA THR A 83 8.07 -10.97 -12.05
C THR A 83 9.54 -10.63 -11.78
N ARG A 84 9.86 -9.34 -11.63
CA ARG A 84 11.24 -8.90 -11.45
C ARG A 84 11.76 -9.08 -10.02
N ASN A 85 10.87 -8.93 -9.01
CA ASN A 85 11.31 -8.84 -7.63
C ASN A 85 10.86 -9.98 -6.74
N TYR A 86 9.59 -10.41 -6.82
CA TYR A 86 9.03 -11.25 -5.77
C TYR A 86 8.75 -12.68 -6.24
N GLY A 87 8.22 -12.86 -7.44
CA GLY A 87 7.94 -14.19 -8.01
C GLY A 87 6.82 -14.92 -7.28
N PHE A 88 5.87 -14.20 -6.67
CA PHE A 88 4.71 -14.82 -6.05
C PHE A 88 3.78 -15.41 -7.12
N GLU A 89 3.11 -16.50 -6.79
CA GLU A 89 1.89 -16.87 -7.50
C GLU A 89 0.80 -15.87 -7.08
N ILE A 90 0.23 -15.17 -8.06
CA ILE A 90 -0.81 -14.16 -7.85
C ILE A 90 -2.02 -14.47 -8.70
N TRP A 91 -3.22 -14.22 -8.15
CA TRP A 91 -4.50 -14.50 -8.83
C TRP A 91 -5.18 -13.23 -9.34
N GLY A 92 -5.05 -12.10 -8.62
CA GLY A 92 -5.67 -10.82 -8.95
C GLY A 92 -5.90 -9.94 -7.74
N PHE A 93 -6.73 -8.93 -7.93
CA PHE A 93 -7.17 -8.05 -6.86
C PHE A 93 -8.04 -8.80 -5.85
N GLU A 94 -7.87 -8.51 -4.55
CA GLU A 94 -8.71 -9.08 -3.50
C GLU A 94 -10.12 -8.50 -3.54
N THR A 95 -10.21 -7.20 -3.69
CA THR A 95 -11.44 -6.40 -3.76
C THR A 95 -11.20 -5.20 -4.65
N ASP A 96 -12.24 -4.44 -4.95
CA ASP A 96 -12.11 -3.14 -5.60
C ASP A 96 -11.10 -2.24 -4.88
N PRO A 97 -10.36 -1.39 -5.63
CA PRO A 97 -9.44 -0.41 -5.04
C PRO A 97 -10.15 0.53 -4.06
N LYS A 98 -9.39 1.01 -3.08
CA LYS A 98 -9.92 1.86 -2.01
C LYS A 98 -9.20 3.20 -2.00
N LEU A 99 -9.95 4.29 -1.87
CA LEU A 99 -9.41 5.61 -1.61
C LEU A 99 -9.31 5.81 -0.10
N LEU A 100 -8.09 6.09 0.38
CA LEU A 100 -7.81 6.46 1.76
C LEU A 100 -7.57 7.96 1.83
N THR A 101 -8.20 8.63 2.78
CA THR A 101 -7.97 10.06 3.03
C THR A 101 -7.54 10.26 4.48
N PHE A 102 -6.33 10.78 4.64
CA PHE A 102 -5.74 11.15 5.92
C PHE A 102 -5.76 12.67 6.04
N ARG A 103 -6.61 13.18 6.93
CA ARG A 103 -6.67 14.60 7.28
C ARG A 103 -5.75 14.93 8.45
N GLU A 104 -5.69 16.20 8.83
CA GLU A 104 -4.94 16.66 9.99
C GLU A 104 -5.27 15.81 11.24
N GLY A 105 -4.22 15.28 11.88
CA GLY A 105 -4.30 14.37 13.01
C GLY A 105 -4.52 12.90 12.66
N ASN A 106 -4.83 12.58 11.40
CA ASN A 106 -5.01 11.20 10.99
C ASN A 106 -3.66 10.49 10.80
N GLU A 107 -3.63 9.21 11.14
CA GLU A 107 -2.46 8.34 11.00
C GLU A 107 -2.86 6.88 10.80
N TYR A 108 -1.90 6.07 10.40
CA TYR A 108 -2.03 4.63 10.30
C TYR A 108 -0.80 3.97 10.90
N GLY A 109 -0.97 3.35 12.05
CA GLY A 109 0.14 2.77 12.80
C GLY A 109 0.73 1.52 12.13
N PHE A 110 1.82 0.98 12.68
CA PHE A 110 2.47 -0.20 12.10
C PHE A 110 1.51 -1.38 12.03
N HIS A 111 1.34 -1.90 10.82
CA HIS A 111 0.54 -3.09 10.54
C HIS A 111 1.10 -3.82 9.32
N THR A 112 0.84 -5.13 9.26
CA THR A 112 0.97 -5.93 8.04
C THR A 112 -0.39 -6.06 7.40
N ARG A 113 -0.41 -6.22 6.08
CA ARG A 113 -1.66 -6.48 5.35
C ARG A 113 -1.99 -7.98 5.26
N LEU A 114 -1.12 -8.84 5.80
CA LEU A 114 -1.37 -10.28 5.85
C LEU A 114 -2.57 -10.62 6.72
N ASN A 115 -3.37 -11.55 6.26
CA ASN A 115 -4.55 -12.04 6.95
C ASN A 115 -4.30 -13.45 7.54
N PHE A 116 -3.36 -13.54 8.48
CA PHE A 116 -2.90 -14.82 9.07
C PHE A 116 -3.99 -15.67 9.73
N TYR A 117 -5.10 -15.07 10.13
CA TYR A 117 -6.16 -15.72 10.90
C TYR A 117 -7.46 -15.86 10.14
N SER A 118 -7.48 -15.61 8.84
CA SER A 118 -8.68 -15.82 8.06
C SER A 118 -8.80 -17.26 7.57
N ASP A 119 -10.02 -17.77 7.53
CA ASP A 119 -10.35 -19.04 6.88
C ASP A 119 -10.39 -18.92 5.34
N GLU A 120 -10.05 -17.72 4.82
CA GLU A 120 -9.99 -17.46 3.39
C GLU A 120 -8.96 -18.38 2.71
N PRO A 121 -9.23 -18.86 1.49
CA PRO A 121 -8.36 -19.79 0.77
C PRO A 121 -7.09 -19.13 0.23
N CYS A 122 -6.95 -17.83 0.36
CA CYS A 122 -5.88 -17.02 -0.22
C CYS A 122 -5.22 -16.11 0.82
N ASP A 123 -3.99 -15.70 0.53
CA ASP A 123 -3.25 -14.67 1.26
C ASP A 123 -3.00 -13.46 0.37
N ARG A 124 -2.95 -12.28 0.97
CA ARG A 124 -2.44 -11.08 0.31
C ARG A 124 -0.94 -11.24 0.08
N LYS A 125 -0.53 -11.10 -1.17
CA LYS A 125 0.87 -11.21 -1.60
C LYS A 125 1.52 -9.85 -1.74
N LEU A 126 0.83 -8.93 -2.41
CA LEU A 126 1.31 -7.58 -2.67
C LEU A 126 0.26 -6.55 -2.27
N THR A 127 0.73 -5.44 -1.76
CA THR A 127 -0.07 -4.25 -1.51
C THR A 127 0.51 -3.09 -2.29
N GLY A 128 -0.36 -2.25 -2.85
CA GLY A 128 0.04 -1.05 -3.58
C GLY A 128 -0.58 0.22 -3.02
N TYR A 129 0.17 1.32 -3.12
CA TYR A 129 -0.30 2.69 -2.89
C TYR A 129 0.01 3.57 -4.08
N VAL A 130 -1.02 4.23 -4.64
CA VAL A 130 -0.83 5.35 -5.56
C VAL A 130 -1.00 6.64 -4.78
N PHE A 131 -0.02 7.53 -4.84
CA PHE A 131 -0.07 8.84 -4.19
C PHE A 131 -0.87 9.81 -5.04
N LEU A 132 -2.09 10.16 -4.61
CA LEU A 132 -2.99 11.03 -5.35
C LEU A 132 -2.79 12.51 -5.01
N SER A 133 -2.34 12.82 -3.79
CA SER A 133 -2.04 14.19 -3.36
C SER A 133 -0.66 14.64 -3.82
N SER A 134 -0.57 15.91 -4.26
CA SER A 134 0.74 16.54 -4.47
C SER A 134 1.45 16.76 -3.13
N PRO A 135 2.77 16.48 -3.00
CA PRO A 135 3.53 16.68 -1.77
C PRO A 135 3.47 18.09 -1.18
N GLY A 136 3.16 19.11 -2.01
CA GLY A 136 2.97 20.49 -1.55
C GLY A 136 1.63 20.77 -0.89
N ASN A 137 0.66 19.86 -0.96
CA ASN A 137 -0.71 20.05 -0.47
C ASN A 137 -0.91 19.54 0.96
N TYR A 138 0.10 18.88 1.55
CA TYR A 138 0.03 18.35 2.91
C TYR A 138 1.40 18.37 3.58
N GLU A 139 1.39 18.33 4.93
CA GLU A 139 2.58 18.20 5.76
C GLU A 139 2.42 16.98 6.68
N GLY A 140 3.50 16.24 6.92
CA GLY A 140 3.44 14.94 7.64
C GLY A 140 3.11 13.78 6.71
N GLY A 141 2.33 12.79 7.16
CA GLY A 141 1.88 11.67 6.36
C GLY A 141 3.00 10.78 5.79
N LYS A 142 4.20 10.81 6.40
CA LYS A 142 5.34 10.05 5.90
C LYS A 142 5.11 8.55 6.07
N LEU A 143 5.26 7.81 4.99
CA LEU A 143 5.24 6.36 5.01
C LEU A 143 6.58 5.82 5.54
N VAL A 144 6.51 4.90 6.48
CA VAL A 144 7.67 4.26 7.12
C VAL A 144 7.46 2.74 7.09
N ALA A 145 8.44 2.01 6.59
CA ALA A 145 8.45 0.56 6.62
C ALA A 145 9.35 0.07 7.76
N ASP A 146 8.90 -0.96 8.47
CA ASP A 146 9.74 -1.69 9.43
C ASP A 146 10.39 -2.86 8.70
N THR A 147 11.64 -2.67 8.33
CA THR A 147 12.42 -3.70 7.66
C THR A 147 13.68 -4.00 8.45
N ALA A 148 13.98 -5.27 8.67
CA ALA A 148 15.21 -5.72 9.36
C ALA A 148 16.49 -5.21 8.67
N PHE A 149 16.37 -4.66 7.46
CA PHE A 149 17.51 -4.26 6.63
C PHE A 149 17.72 -2.74 6.51
N ASN A 150 17.07 -1.91 7.34
CA ASN A 150 17.20 -0.44 7.32
C ASN A 150 17.09 0.17 5.90
N THR A 151 16.27 -0.42 5.06
CA THR A 151 16.08 0.07 3.69
C THR A 151 15.21 1.31 3.72
N THR A 152 15.80 2.45 3.39
CA THR A 152 15.09 3.74 3.34
C THR A 152 14.26 3.82 2.06
N ILE A 153 12.98 4.17 2.20
CA ILE A 153 12.16 4.50 1.02
C ILE A 153 12.73 5.79 0.40
N PRO A 154 12.99 5.82 -0.92
CA PRO A 154 13.52 7.02 -1.59
C PRO A 154 12.64 8.25 -1.36
N ASN A 155 13.23 9.43 -1.22
CA ASN A 155 12.50 10.66 -0.87
C ASN A 155 11.42 11.09 -1.88
N HIS A 156 11.45 10.56 -3.11
CA HIS A 156 10.49 10.88 -4.17
C HIS A 156 9.33 9.86 -4.28
N TYR A 157 9.24 8.90 -3.34
CA TYR A 157 8.21 7.87 -3.41
C TYR A 157 6.78 8.44 -3.42
N ASN A 158 6.57 9.55 -2.74
CA ASN A 158 5.27 10.19 -2.53
C ASN A 158 4.94 11.29 -3.54
N ASN A 159 5.66 11.38 -4.66
CA ASN A 159 5.25 12.29 -5.73
C ASN A 159 3.88 11.88 -6.26
N GLN A 160 3.06 12.88 -6.61
CA GLN A 160 1.73 12.65 -7.15
C GLN A 160 1.78 11.76 -8.40
N GLY A 161 0.91 10.77 -8.46
CA GLY A 161 0.86 9.80 -9.55
C GLY A 161 1.85 8.64 -9.44
N ASN A 162 2.73 8.62 -8.43
CA ASN A 162 3.63 7.50 -8.21
C ASN A 162 2.91 6.31 -7.57
N LEU A 163 3.32 5.11 -7.97
CA LEU A 163 2.86 3.84 -7.41
C LEU A 163 3.98 3.18 -6.63
N LEU A 164 3.74 2.89 -5.36
CA LEU A 164 4.58 2.05 -4.51
C LEU A 164 3.94 0.67 -4.38
N ILE A 165 4.70 -0.40 -4.66
CA ILE A 165 4.28 -1.80 -4.44
C ILE A 165 5.25 -2.46 -3.48
N TYR A 166 4.71 -3.25 -2.53
CA TYR A 166 5.51 -3.98 -1.54
C TYR A 166 4.81 -5.29 -1.13
N PRO A 167 5.56 -6.29 -0.61
CA PRO A 167 4.97 -7.51 -0.09
C PRO A 167 4.09 -7.24 1.12
N SER A 168 2.88 -7.79 1.14
CA SER A 168 1.85 -7.52 2.17
C SER A 168 2.27 -7.90 3.59
N PHE A 169 3.32 -8.71 3.75
CA PHE A 169 3.89 -9.07 5.06
C PHE A 169 4.85 -8.01 5.65
N VAL A 170 5.24 -7.02 4.86
CA VAL A 170 6.11 -5.93 5.34
C VAL A 170 5.29 -4.98 6.20
N PRO A 171 5.65 -4.76 7.47
CA PRO A 171 4.94 -3.80 8.31
C PRO A 171 5.22 -2.38 7.84
N ILE A 172 4.17 -1.62 7.61
CA ILE A 172 4.28 -0.19 7.31
C ILE A 172 3.38 0.63 8.20
N LYS A 173 3.71 1.89 8.34
CA LYS A 173 2.87 2.91 8.97
C LYS A 173 2.84 4.17 8.13
N ILE A 174 1.80 4.98 8.32
CA ILE A 174 1.71 6.36 7.83
C ILE A 174 1.70 7.27 9.06
N ASN A 175 2.74 8.09 9.19
CA ASN A 175 2.86 9.04 10.30
C ASN A 175 1.71 10.07 10.25
N PRO A 176 1.40 10.76 11.36
CA PRO A 176 0.35 11.77 11.39
C PRO A 176 0.50 12.82 10.30
N VAL A 177 -0.61 13.16 9.67
CA VAL A 177 -0.71 14.35 8.82
C VAL A 177 -0.86 15.56 9.73
N HIS A 178 -0.01 16.56 9.53
CA HIS A 178 0.02 17.77 10.38
C HIS A 178 -0.76 18.92 9.77
N LYS A 179 -0.95 18.91 8.44
CA LYS A 179 -1.69 19.93 7.71
C LYS A 179 -2.17 19.41 6.36
N GLY A 180 -3.32 19.86 5.91
CA GLY A 180 -3.89 19.45 4.63
C GLY A 180 -4.45 18.04 4.63
N ALA A 181 -4.38 17.37 3.48
CA ALA A 181 -4.86 15.99 3.33
C ALA A 181 -3.97 15.17 2.41
N LEU A 182 -3.59 13.98 2.87
CA LEU A 182 -2.96 12.95 2.07
C LEU A 182 -4.03 11.98 1.57
N GLN A 183 -4.12 11.81 0.25
CA GLN A 183 -5.02 10.86 -0.39
C GLN A 183 -4.22 9.79 -1.12
N LEU A 184 -4.59 8.54 -0.88
CA LEU A 184 -3.94 7.35 -1.44
C LEU A 184 -4.99 6.44 -2.06
N LEU A 185 -4.73 5.96 -3.28
CA LEU A 185 -5.42 4.79 -3.80
C LEU A 185 -4.66 3.55 -3.33
N THR A 186 -5.35 2.59 -2.68
CA THR A 186 -4.76 1.34 -2.22
C THR A 186 -5.47 0.13 -2.80
N PHE A 187 -4.71 -0.94 -2.97
CA PHE A 187 -5.21 -2.24 -3.43
C PHE A 187 -4.35 -3.38 -2.86
N ASP A 188 -4.94 -4.55 -2.76
CA ASP A 188 -4.27 -5.77 -2.35
C ASP A 188 -4.39 -6.84 -3.45
N ILE A 189 -3.30 -7.56 -3.70
CA ILE A 189 -3.21 -8.66 -4.66
C ILE A 189 -3.10 -9.96 -3.89
N VAL A 190 -3.96 -10.90 -4.20
CA VAL A 190 -4.02 -12.20 -3.56
C VAL A 190 -3.41 -13.31 -4.40
N GLY A 191 -3.07 -14.39 -3.73
CA GLY A 191 -2.61 -15.65 -4.31
C GLY A 191 -2.78 -16.79 -3.31
N PRO A 192 -2.26 -17.99 -3.59
CA PRO A 192 -2.41 -19.14 -2.69
C PRO A 192 -1.82 -18.86 -1.32
N LYS A 193 -2.31 -19.55 -0.28
CA LYS A 193 -1.75 -19.42 1.06
C LYS A 193 -0.24 -19.63 1.06
N LEU A 194 0.45 -18.87 1.91
CA LEU A 194 1.86 -19.07 2.18
C LEU A 194 1.99 -20.38 2.98
N SER A 195 2.67 -21.36 2.42
CA SER A 195 2.94 -22.67 3.02
C SER A 195 4.29 -22.69 3.73
#